data_4e6f41ae8b238ad27d1998877e73d07e
#
_entry.id   4e6f41ae8b238ad27d1998877e73d07e
#
_cell.length_a   1.000
_cell.length_b   1.000
_cell.length_c   1.000
_cell.angle_alpha   90.00
_cell.angle_beta   90.00
_cell.angle_gamma   90.00
#
_symmetry.space_group_name_H-M   'P 1'
#
loop_
_entity.id
_entity.type
_entity.pdbx_description
1 polymer ?
#
loop_
_entity_poly.entity_id
_entity_poly.type
_entity_poly.pdbx_seq_one_letter_code
_entity_poly.pdbx_strand_id
1 'polypeptide(L)'
;VNVSTIKRWTVSGKLNCYKSAGGHRKFHLNHIKEFLKKNKSIHTNINVSKLIGNNQSLLDAINNGKFNIIINYCIKSLVSGNSHKFFSVCNSLILIGNSYDFVFDNILIPLLDNIGKKWLKGEISISEEHMASIKIKKFLSDLNDDANIKSAHSAFCFTLINDEHDIPLYMSELIFNETKVKVHNLGPNLPMDDFLLLYNKYNPKYIFISIVYISDLDKINNELNFLCRNLSKKNTTIIIKGSGTSKLNLDYKNYKIVNSFKSFRNILCS
;
A
#
# COMPACT_ATOMS: atom_id res chain seq x y z
N VAL A 1 -6.92 12.57 25.65
CA VAL A 1 -6.08 11.84 26.64
C VAL A 1 -4.95 12.76 27.09
N ASN A 2 -4.64 12.79 28.39
CA ASN A 2 -3.58 13.64 28.96
C ASN A 2 -2.18 13.07 28.62
N VAL A 3 -1.17 13.96 28.49
CA VAL A 3 0.24 13.62 28.24
C VAL A 3 0.79 12.64 29.28
N SER A 4 0.43 12.82 30.56
CA SER A 4 0.84 11.91 31.65
C SER A 4 0.31 10.48 31.45
N THR A 5 -0.90 10.33 30.92
CA THR A 5 -1.47 9.01 30.58
C THR A 5 -0.73 8.34 29.42
N ILE A 6 -0.41 9.11 28.38
CA ILE A 6 0.42 8.61 27.25
C ILE A 6 1.79 8.16 27.77
N LYS A 7 2.42 8.98 28.62
CA LYS A 7 3.71 8.61 29.24
C LYS A 7 3.61 7.29 30.01
N ARG A 8 2.58 7.12 30.83
CA ARG A 8 2.34 5.87 31.58
C ARG A 8 2.14 4.67 30.66
N TRP A 9 1.34 4.80 29.59
CA TRP A 9 1.11 3.71 28.64
C TRP A 9 2.37 3.32 27.88
N THR A 10 3.24 4.28 27.55
CA THR A 10 4.52 3.96 26.88
C THR A 10 5.54 3.35 27.81
N VAL A 11 5.59 3.75 29.08
CA VAL A 11 6.48 3.14 30.11
C VAL A 11 6.04 1.71 30.43
N SER A 12 4.74 1.44 30.51
CA SER A 12 4.20 0.10 30.77
C SER A 12 4.18 -0.83 29.54
N GLY A 13 4.71 -0.38 28.39
CA GLY A 13 4.68 -1.17 27.14
C GLY A 13 3.29 -1.32 26.51
N LYS A 14 2.26 -0.67 27.07
CA LYS A 14 0.90 -0.74 26.56
C LYS A 14 0.74 -0.01 25.22
N LEU A 15 1.49 1.09 25.02
CA LEU A 15 1.55 1.85 23.76
C LEU A 15 3.00 1.94 23.30
N ASN A 16 3.30 1.38 22.15
CA ASN A 16 4.63 1.43 21.54
C ASN A 16 4.97 2.86 21.07
N CYS A 17 6.22 3.23 21.16
CA CYS A 17 6.75 4.49 20.64
C CYS A 17 8.24 4.38 20.33
N TYR A 18 8.72 5.23 19.43
CA TYR A 18 10.14 5.52 19.28
C TYR A 18 10.53 6.70 20.18
N LYS A 19 11.78 6.71 20.65
CA LYS A 19 12.34 7.85 21.38
C LYS A 19 13.40 8.52 20.48
N SER A 20 13.30 9.83 20.30
CA SER A 20 14.38 10.61 19.69
C SER A 20 15.59 10.67 20.61
N ALA A 21 16.76 11.11 20.11
CA ALA A 21 17.96 11.34 20.91
C ALA A 21 17.70 12.28 22.12
N GLY A 22 16.81 13.27 21.97
CA GLY A 22 16.38 14.15 23.06
C GLY A 22 15.27 13.57 23.95
N GLY A 23 14.97 12.26 23.89
CA GLY A 23 14.00 11.58 24.76
C GLY A 23 12.53 11.81 24.40
N HIS A 24 12.22 12.56 23.33
CA HIS A 24 10.84 12.78 22.89
C HIS A 24 10.24 11.53 22.28
N ARG A 25 8.99 11.20 22.69
CA ARG A 25 8.24 10.06 22.15
C ARG A 25 7.65 10.41 20.79
N LYS A 26 7.95 9.58 19.81
CA LYS A 26 7.33 9.62 18.48
C LYS A 26 6.50 8.36 18.27
N PHE A 27 5.34 8.51 17.65
CA PHE A 27 4.39 7.43 17.43
C PHE A 27 4.22 7.22 15.93
N HIS A 28 4.44 5.98 15.50
CA HIS A 28 4.03 5.54 14.17
C HIS A 28 2.51 5.29 14.18
N LEU A 29 1.86 5.45 13.02
CA LEU A 29 0.41 5.22 12.93
C LEU A 29 0.03 3.80 13.36
N ASN A 30 0.85 2.82 13.01
CA ASN A 30 0.65 1.42 13.40
C ASN A 30 0.65 1.21 14.91
N HIS A 31 1.47 1.93 15.68
CA HIS A 31 1.46 1.85 17.15
C HIS A 31 0.10 2.28 17.71
N ILE A 32 -0.48 3.34 17.12
CA ILE A 32 -1.79 3.85 17.53
C ILE A 32 -2.89 2.87 17.11
N LYS A 33 -2.83 2.37 15.87
CA LYS A 33 -3.77 1.38 15.32
C LYS A 33 -3.81 0.11 16.17
N GLU A 34 -2.65 -0.46 16.51
CA GLU A 34 -2.55 -1.64 17.37
C GLU A 34 -3.05 -1.39 18.77
N PHE A 35 -2.70 -0.23 19.36
CA PHE A 35 -3.17 0.15 20.66
C PHE A 35 -4.71 0.25 20.71
N LEU A 36 -5.32 0.89 19.73
CA LEU A 36 -6.78 1.01 19.63
C LEU A 36 -7.44 -0.37 19.45
N LYS A 37 -6.86 -1.24 18.63
CA LYS A 37 -7.35 -2.59 18.40
C LYS A 37 -7.32 -3.45 19.66
N LYS A 38 -6.24 -3.37 20.45
CA LYS A 38 -6.04 -4.13 21.70
C LYS A 38 -6.88 -3.59 22.87
N ASN A 39 -7.26 -2.32 22.82
CA ASN A 39 -7.92 -1.62 23.93
C ASN A 39 -9.31 -1.11 23.55
N LYS A 40 -10.11 -1.95 22.89
CA LYS A 40 -11.49 -1.62 22.48
C LYS A 40 -12.42 -1.17 23.62
N SER A 41 -12.12 -1.58 24.86
CA SER A 41 -12.85 -1.13 26.09
C SER A 41 -12.51 0.29 26.51
N ILE A 42 -11.41 0.87 26.05
CA ILE A 42 -11.13 2.28 26.21
C ILE A 42 -11.96 2.98 25.12
N HIS A 43 -13.06 3.63 25.47
CA HIS A 43 -13.87 4.44 24.56
C HIS A 43 -13.04 5.62 24.01
N THR A 44 -12.12 5.31 23.11
CA THR A 44 -11.36 6.30 22.36
C THR A 44 -12.15 6.64 21.10
N ASN A 45 -13.16 7.49 21.24
CA ASN A 45 -13.76 8.12 20.08
C ASN A 45 -12.68 8.95 19.40
N ILE A 46 -12.20 8.46 18.25
CA ILE A 46 -11.29 9.25 17.42
C ILE A 46 -12.09 10.41 16.87
N ASN A 47 -11.69 11.61 17.26
CA ASN A 47 -12.33 12.81 16.74
C ASN A 47 -11.79 13.09 15.33
N VAL A 48 -12.41 12.47 14.34
CA VAL A 48 -12.06 12.62 12.91
C VAL A 48 -12.14 14.08 12.48
N SER A 49 -13.11 14.87 12.98
CA SER A 49 -13.26 16.27 12.59
C SER A 49 -12.02 17.11 12.93
N LYS A 50 -11.34 16.81 14.04
CA LYS A 50 -10.05 17.46 14.38
C LYS A 50 -8.93 17.11 13.41
N LEU A 51 -8.93 15.90 12.87
CA LEU A 51 -7.91 15.45 11.91
C LEU A 51 -8.10 16.08 10.53
N ILE A 52 -9.35 16.24 10.09
CA ILE A 52 -9.69 16.75 8.75
C ILE A 52 -10.05 18.26 8.74
N GLY A 53 -9.84 18.97 9.87
CA GLY A 53 -10.01 20.43 9.93
C GLY A 53 -11.47 20.90 9.94
N ASN A 54 -12.35 20.23 10.69
CA ASN A 54 -13.78 20.57 10.85
C ASN A 54 -14.58 20.68 9.54
N ASN A 55 -14.16 19.97 8.49
CA ASN A 55 -14.89 19.92 7.22
C ASN A 55 -16.10 18.98 7.35
N GLN A 56 -17.29 19.55 7.57
CA GLN A 56 -18.51 18.79 7.82
C GLN A 56 -18.90 17.90 6.63
N SER A 57 -18.81 18.40 5.40
CA SER A 57 -19.13 17.62 4.19
C SER A 57 -18.20 16.40 4.04
N LEU A 58 -16.92 16.55 4.35
CA LEU A 58 -15.95 15.47 4.32
C LEU A 58 -16.18 14.47 5.47
N LEU A 59 -16.53 14.95 6.66
CA LEU A 59 -16.88 14.12 7.80
C LEU A 59 -18.10 13.24 7.49
N ASP A 60 -19.14 13.84 6.90
CA ASP A 60 -20.33 13.12 6.47
C ASP A 60 -20.03 12.10 5.36
N ALA A 61 -19.11 12.45 4.46
CA ALA A 61 -18.66 11.52 3.43
C ALA A 61 -17.91 10.31 4.00
N ILE A 62 -17.05 10.54 5.00
CA ILE A 62 -16.31 9.45 5.68
C ILE A 62 -17.27 8.54 6.44
N ASN A 63 -18.20 9.12 7.21
CA ASN A 63 -19.16 8.37 8.02
C ASN A 63 -20.15 7.56 7.17
N ASN A 64 -20.51 8.05 5.98
CA ASN A 64 -21.50 7.43 5.09
C ASN A 64 -20.88 6.66 3.90
N GLY A 65 -19.56 6.50 3.85
CA GLY A 65 -18.87 5.78 2.78
C GLY A 65 -19.03 6.41 1.39
N LYS A 66 -19.16 7.75 1.31
CA LYS A 66 -19.28 8.49 0.04
C LYS A 66 -17.89 8.67 -0.60
N PHE A 67 -17.31 7.59 -1.09
CA PHE A 67 -15.92 7.54 -1.55
C PHE A 67 -15.59 8.55 -2.64
N ASN A 68 -16.50 8.79 -3.59
CA ASN A 68 -16.27 9.77 -4.67
C ASN A 68 -16.00 11.19 -4.14
N ILE A 69 -16.67 11.60 -3.04
CA ILE A 69 -16.43 12.91 -2.40
C ILE A 69 -15.04 12.93 -1.78
N ILE A 70 -14.67 11.84 -1.08
CA ILE A 70 -13.35 11.68 -0.44
C ILE A 70 -12.25 11.71 -1.49
N ILE A 71 -12.38 10.94 -2.58
CA ILE A 71 -11.42 10.86 -3.68
C ILE A 71 -11.22 12.24 -4.32
N ASN A 72 -12.31 12.92 -4.67
CA ASN A 72 -12.23 14.26 -5.28
C ASN A 72 -11.55 15.29 -4.36
N TYR A 73 -11.81 15.22 -3.06
CA TYR A 73 -11.14 16.07 -2.07
C TYR A 73 -9.63 15.77 -2.01
N CYS A 74 -9.26 14.50 -2.02
CA CYS A 74 -7.86 14.07 -2.01
C CYS A 74 -7.12 14.50 -3.28
N ILE A 75 -7.73 14.34 -4.48
CA ILE A 75 -7.14 14.76 -5.75
C ILE A 75 -6.88 16.28 -5.72
N LYS A 76 -7.89 17.09 -5.38
CA LYS A 76 -7.72 18.55 -5.27
C LYS A 76 -6.60 18.93 -4.31
N SER A 77 -6.49 18.23 -3.20
CA SER A 77 -5.45 18.45 -2.19
C SER A 77 -4.04 18.12 -2.72
N LEU A 78 -3.90 17.02 -3.43
CA LEU A 78 -2.60 16.58 -3.99
C LEU A 78 -2.14 17.51 -5.11
N VAL A 79 -3.02 17.82 -6.07
CA VAL A 79 -2.72 18.69 -7.21
C VAL A 79 -2.43 20.13 -6.78
N SER A 80 -3.11 20.65 -5.75
CA SER A 80 -2.83 21.98 -5.19
C SER A 80 -1.57 22.05 -4.30
N GLY A 81 -0.83 20.95 -4.17
CA GLY A 81 0.36 20.88 -3.30
C GLY A 81 0.07 20.75 -1.80
N ASN A 82 -1.20 20.74 -1.37
CA ASN A 82 -1.58 20.64 0.04
C ASN A 82 -1.75 19.17 0.48
N SER A 83 -0.69 18.38 0.33
CA SER A 83 -0.70 16.93 0.63
C SER A 83 -1.07 16.59 2.07
N HIS A 84 -0.93 17.52 3.02
CA HIS A 84 -1.32 17.33 4.42
C HIS A 84 -2.81 16.95 4.56
N LYS A 85 -3.69 17.55 3.74
CA LYS A 85 -5.12 17.23 3.74
C LYS A 85 -5.38 15.78 3.29
N PHE A 86 -4.69 15.33 2.25
CA PHE A 86 -4.73 13.93 1.80
C PHE A 86 -4.26 12.98 2.91
N PHE A 87 -3.13 13.28 3.56
CA PHE A 87 -2.60 12.46 4.66
C PHE A 87 -3.58 12.39 5.83
N SER A 88 -4.19 13.51 6.20
CA SER A 88 -5.18 13.57 7.28
C SER A 88 -6.39 12.69 7.01
N VAL A 89 -6.89 12.68 5.78
CA VAL A 89 -8.04 11.85 5.36
C VAL A 89 -7.68 10.37 5.42
N CYS A 90 -6.57 9.96 4.78
CA CYS A 90 -6.16 8.55 4.77
C CYS A 90 -5.85 8.03 6.18
N ASN A 91 -5.15 8.83 7.01
CA ASN A 91 -4.90 8.49 8.41
C ASN A 91 -6.21 8.35 9.20
N SER A 92 -7.19 9.23 8.98
CA SER A 92 -8.49 9.14 9.64
C SER A 92 -9.21 7.83 9.29
N LEU A 93 -9.23 7.46 8.01
CA LEU A 93 -9.83 6.20 7.55
C LEU A 93 -9.17 4.98 8.21
N ILE A 94 -7.85 4.96 8.31
CA ILE A 94 -7.10 3.88 8.97
C ILE A 94 -7.38 3.85 10.48
N LEU A 95 -7.41 5.00 11.13
CA LEU A 95 -7.60 5.11 12.59
C LEU A 95 -9.01 4.75 13.05
N ILE A 96 -10.04 4.98 12.24
CA ILE A 96 -11.42 4.53 12.55
C ILE A 96 -11.62 3.03 12.36
N GLY A 97 -10.58 2.30 11.94
CA GLY A 97 -10.56 0.84 11.90
C GLY A 97 -10.60 0.20 10.53
N ASN A 98 -10.56 0.99 9.45
CA ASN A 98 -10.43 0.40 8.11
C ASN A 98 -9.07 -0.27 7.93
N SER A 99 -9.07 -1.42 7.27
CA SER A 99 -7.84 -2.13 6.89
C SER A 99 -7.13 -1.42 5.73
N TYR A 100 -5.85 -1.72 5.51
CA TYR A 100 -5.10 -1.16 4.38
C TYR A 100 -5.73 -1.56 3.04
N ASP A 101 -6.07 -2.83 2.85
CA ASP A 101 -6.73 -3.31 1.63
C ASP A 101 -8.03 -2.55 1.34
N PHE A 102 -8.84 -2.25 2.37
CA PHE A 102 -10.05 -1.44 2.21
C PHE A 102 -9.73 -0.02 1.73
N VAL A 103 -8.76 0.66 2.34
CA VAL A 103 -8.36 2.02 1.93
C VAL A 103 -7.75 2.02 0.53
N PHE A 104 -6.98 0.99 0.19
CA PHE A 104 -6.37 0.87 -1.14
C PHE A 104 -7.43 0.66 -2.23
N ASP A 105 -8.31 -0.31 -2.04
CA ASP A 105 -9.31 -0.67 -3.06
C ASP A 105 -10.39 0.42 -3.23
N ASN A 106 -10.81 1.11 -2.15
CA ASN A 106 -11.91 2.07 -2.21
C ASN A 106 -11.47 3.53 -2.38
N ILE A 107 -10.22 3.87 -2.05
CA ILE A 107 -9.72 5.25 -2.10
C ILE A 107 -8.52 5.38 -3.03
N LEU A 108 -7.40 4.67 -2.75
CA LEU A 108 -6.14 4.97 -3.44
C LEU A 108 -6.13 4.50 -4.91
N ILE A 109 -6.63 3.31 -5.22
CA ILE A 109 -6.69 2.83 -6.60
C ILE A 109 -7.63 3.71 -7.44
N PRO A 110 -8.88 4.00 -7.02
CA PRO A 110 -9.74 4.92 -7.77
C PRO A 110 -9.17 6.35 -7.86
N LEU A 111 -8.42 6.81 -6.85
CA LEU A 111 -7.75 8.11 -6.86
C LEU A 111 -6.66 8.15 -7.95
N LEU A 112 -5.80 7.13 -8.02
CA LEU A 112 -4.74 7.02 -9.03
C LEU A 112 -5.34 6.95 -10.44
N ASP A 113 -6.37 6.13 -10.64
CA ASP A 113 -7.10 6.04 -11.92
C ASP A 113 -7.67 7.39 -12.36
N ASN A 114 -8.24 8.15 -11.41
CA ASN A 114 -8.78 9.48 -11.72
C ASN A 114 -7.68 10.50 -12.03
N ILE A 115 -6.55 10.46 -11.33
CA ILE A 115 -5.38 11.31 -11.63
C ILE A 115 -4.89 11.00 -13.06
N GLY A 116 -4.69 9.72 -13.39
CA GLY A 116 -4.26 9.31 -14.73
C GLY A 116 -5.24 9.75 -15.83
N LYS A 117 -6.56 9.59 -15.60
CA LYS A 117 -7.60 10.06 -16.54
C LYS A 117 -7.59 11.58 -16.73
N LYS A 118 -7.36 12.35 -15.67
CA LYS A 118 -7.25 13.81 -15.74
C LYS A 118 -6.02 14.26 -16.51
N TRP A 119 -4.89 13.61 -16.29
CA TRP A 119 -3.68 13.85 -17.08
C TRP A 119 -3.90 13.55 -18.56
N LEU A 120 -4.47 12.39 -18.90
CA LEU A 120 -4.77 12.02 -20.30
C LEU A 120 -5.71 13.02 -21.01
N LYS A 121 -6.61 13.66 -20.26
CA LYS A 121 -7.51 14.71 -20.76
C LYS A 121 -6.91 16.11 -20.79
N GLY A 122 -5.68 16.29 -20.29
CA GLY A 122 -5.05 17.60 -20.16
C GLY A 122 -5.65 18.49 -19.04
N GLU A 123 -6.47 17.91 -18.15
CA GLU A 123 -7.05 18.63 -17.00
C GLU A 123 -6.01 18.93 -15.91
N ILE A 124 -4.94 18.16 -15.86
CA ILE A 124 -3.75 18.39 -15.02
C ILE A 124 -2.49 18.17 -15.86
N SER A 125 -1.42 18.87 -15.50
CA SER A 125 -0.10 18.72 -16.12
C SER A 125 0.60 17.44 -15.65
N ILE A 126 1.61 17.01 -16.40
CA ILE A 126 2.49 15.89 -15.99
C ILE A 126 3.21 16.20 -14.66
N SER A 127 3.58 17.47 -14.43
CA SER A 127 4.24 17.89 -13.18
C SER A 127 3.29 17.76 -11.97
N GLU A 128 2.00 18.06 -12.13
CA GLU A 128 0.99 17.89 -11.09
C GLU A 128 0.72 16.41 -10.80
N GLU A 129 0.68 15.57 -11.84
CA GLU A 129 0.59 14.11 -11.69
C GLU A 129 1.80 13.58 -10.92
N HIS A 130 3.03 13.93 -11.32
CA HIS A 130 4.26 13.52 -10.63
C HIS A 130 4.30 13.98 -9.18
N MET A 131 3.90 15.22 -8.92
CA MET A 131 3.82 15.75 -7.56
C MET A 131 2.82 14.94 -6.70
N ALA A 132 1.67 14.59 -7.24
CA ALA A 132 0.67 13.76 -6.56
C ALA A 132 1.22 12.35 -6.28
N SER A 133 1.82 11.69 -7.26
CA SER A 133 2.40 10.36 -7.17
C SER A 133 3.52 10.29 -6.12
N ILE A 134 4.43 11.27 -6.09
CA ILE A 134 5.50 11.37 -5.07
C ILE A 134 4.90 11.51 -3.66
N LYS A 135 3.82 12.30 -3.48
CA LYS A 135 3.18 12.47 -2.17
C LYS A 135 2.47 11.20 -1.71
N ILE A 136 1.86 10.46 -2.64
CA ILE A 136 1.24 9.16 -2.34
C ILE A 136 2.31 8.14 -1.93
N LYS A 137 3.41 8.05 -2.68
CA LYS A 137 4.55 7.18 -2.32
C LYS A 137 5.10 7.51 -0.94
N LYS A 138 5.31 8.80 -0.65
CA LYS A 138 5.77 9.24 0.67
C LYS A 138 4.79 8.80 1.76
N PHE A 139 3.48 8.99 1.57
CA PHE A 139 2.47 8.57 2.53
C PHE A 139 2.55 7.06 2.81
N LEU A 140 2.62 6.24 1.76
CA LEU A 140 2.72 4.78 1.89
C LEU A 140 4.01 4.35 2.58
N SER A 141 5.14 4.97 2.24
CA SER A 141 6.43 4.73 2.88
C SER A 141 6.41 5.12 4.38
N ASP A 142 5.78 6.27 4.71
CA ASP A 142 5.64 6.71 6.11
C ASP A 142 4.72 5.77 6.94
N LEU A 143 3.85 4.97 6.29
CA LEU A 143 3.04 3.93 6.95
C LEU A 143 3.82 2.63 7.16
N ASN A 144 4.90 2.41 6.44
CA ASN A 144 5.68 1.17 6.53
C ASN A 144 6.52 1.16 7.81
N ASP A 145 6.38 0.08 8.60
CA ASP A 145 7.13 -0.16 9.84
C ASP A 145 7.62 -1.60 9.81
N ASP A 146 8.68 -1.83 9.04
CA ASP A 146 9.27 -3.15 8.82
C ASP A 146 10.36 -3.54 9.83
N ALA A 147 10.71 -2.61 10.73
CA ALA A 147 11.88 -2.72 11.62
C ALA A 147 11.93 -3.99 12.50
N ASN A 148 10.83 -4.75 12.63
CA ASN A 148 10.76 -5.90 13.55
C ASN A 148 9.93 -7.09 13.02
N ILE A 149 9.78 -7.27 11.71
CA ILE A 149 9.04 -8.42 11.19
C ILE A 149 9.92 -9.67 11.26
N LYS A 150 9.72 -10.46 12.32
CA LYS A 150 10.23 -11.82 12.40
C LYS A 150 9.27 -12.72 11.61
N SER A 151 9.68 -13.19 10.45
CA SER A 151 8.88 -14.04 9.58
C SER A 151 9.65 -15.27 9.16
N ALA A 152 8.96 -16.41 9.12
CA ALA A 152 9.47 -17.63 8.49
C ALA A 152 9.39 -17.57 6.95
N HIS A 153 8.66 -16.60 6.40
CA HIS A 153 8.42 -16.45 4.98
C HIS A 153 8.85 -15.08 4.48
N SER A 154 9.45 -15.07 3.30
CA SER A 154 9.81 -13.85 2.58
C SER A 154 8.99 -13.72 1.28
N ALA A 155 8.93 -12.49 0.80
CA ALA A 155 8.31 -12.14 -0.46
C ALA A 155 9.20 -11.16 -1.24
N PHE A 156 9.05 -11.17 -2.55
CA PHE A 156 9.55 -10.12 -3.42
C PHE A 156 8.36 -9.42 -4.10
N CYS A 157 8.48 -8.11 -4.32
CA CYS A 157 7.54 -7.36 -5.14
C CYS A 157 8.29 -6.46 -6.12
N PHE A 158 7.82 -6.40 -7.37
CA PHE A 158 8.43 -5.62 -8.45
C PHE A 158 7.45 -5.37 -9.60
N THR A 159 7.82 -4.49 -10.54
CA THR A 159 7.18 -4.41 -11.85
C THR A 159 8.10 -4.99 -12.92
N LEU A 160 7.53 -5.38 -14.05
CA LEU A 160 8.28 -5.87 -15.20
C LEU A 160 8.94 -4.72 -15.97
N ILE A 161 9.80 -5.07 -16.91
CA ILE A 161 10.54 -4.10 -17.71
C ILE A 161 9.60 -3.10 -18.42
N ASN A 162 9.97 -1.83 -18.43
CA ASN A 162 9.20 -0.69 -18.96
C ASN A 162 7.89 -0.33 -18.23
N ASP A 163 7.62 -0.91 -17.06
CA ASP A 163 6.52 -0.47 -16.19
C ASP A 163 7.06 0.28 -14.97
N GLU A 164 6.96 1.61 -14.99
CA GLU A 164 7.43 2.51 -13.93
C GLU A 164 6.37 2.76 -12.83
N HIS A 165 5.20 2.08 -12.88
CA HIS A 165 4.11 2.26 -11.93
C HIS A 165 4.36 1.50 -10.62
N ASP A 166 5.21 2.03 -9.76
CA ASP A 166 5.67 1.38 -8.53
C ASP A 166 4.77 1.58 -7.31
N ILE A 167 3.78 2.49 -7.33
CA ILE A 167 2.88 2.73 -6.18
C ILE A 167 2.21 1.44 -5.67
N PRO A 168 1.73 0.52 -6.52
CA PRO A 168 1.18 -0.75 -6.05
C PRO A 168 2.17 -1.62 -5.28
N LEU A 169 3.48 -1.45 -5.49
CA LEU A 169 4.51 -2.16 -4.74
C LEU A 169 4.52 -1.70 -3.27
N TYR A 170 4.49 -0.39 -3.02
CA TYR A 170 4.39 0.15 -1.65
C TYR A 170 3.10 -0.29 -0.94
N MET A 171 1.98 -0.40 -1.69
CA MET A 171 0.74 -0.94 -1.15
C MET A 171 0.90 -2.43 -0.79
N SER A 172 1.56 -3.22 -1.65
CA SER A 172 1.78 -4.65 -1.40
C SER A 172 2.68 -4.87 -0.18
N GLU A 173 3.72 -4.04 0.03
CA GLU A 173 4.58 -4.09 1.22
C GLU A 173 3.76 -3.97 2.50
N LEU A 174 2.82 -3.00 2.56
CA LEU A 174 1.98 -2.79 3.73
C LEU A 174 1.09 -4.00 4.02
N ILE A 175 0.55 -4.66 2.99
CA ILE A 175 -0.25 -5.89 3.15
C ILE A 175 0.63 -7.06 3.61
N PHE A 176 1.81 -7.27 3.02
CA PHE A 176 2.75 -8.29 3.44
C PHE A 176 3.17 -8.09 4.90
N ASN A 177 3.53 -6.86 5.28
CA ASN A 177 3.95 -6.54 6.63
C ASN A 177 2.83 -6.73 7.66
N GLU A 178 1.59 -6.36 7.32
CA GLU A 178 0.42 -6.59 8.18
C GLU A 178 0.11 -8.08 8.36
N THR A 179 0.41 -8.91 7.35
CA THR A 179 0.27 -10.39 7.40
C THR A 179 1.52 -11.09 7.91
N LYS A 180 2.51 -10.34 8.42
CA LYS A 180 3.76 -10.86 9.00
C LYS A 180 4.64 -11.62 8.00
N VAL A 181 4.59 -11.26 6.73
CA VAL A 181 5.51 -11.72 5.70
C VAL A 181 6.58 -10.65 5.46
N LYS A 182 7.86 -11.03 5.57
CA LYS A 182 8.97 -10.11 5.28
C LYS A 182 9.04 -9.90 3.77
N VAL A 183 8.86 -8.66 3.31
CA VAL A 183 8.90 -8.34 1.88
C VAL A 183 10.16 -7.54 1.54
N HIS A 184 10.68 -7.78 0.35
CA HIS A 184 11.72 -6.99 -0.29
C HIS A 184 11.13 -6.37 -1.57
N ASN A 185 10.98 -5.06 -1.56
CA ASN A 185 10.57 -4.31 -2.73
C ASN A 185 11.79 -4.11 -3.64
N LEU A 186 11.76 -4.73 -4.80
CA LEU A 186 12.84 -4.67 -5.78
C LEU A 186 12.68 -3.49 -6.75
N GLY A 187 11.59 -2.74 -6.59
CA GLY A 187 11.33 -1.55 -7.40
C GLY A 187 10.70 -1.84 -8.76
N PRO A 188 10.57 -0.78 -9.57
CA PRO A 188 10.05 -0.88 -10.92
C PRO A 188 11.11 -1.35 -11.91
N ASN A 189 10.63 -1.79 -13.10
CA ASN A 189 11.45 -2.03 -14.28
C ASN A 189 12.55 -3.07 -14.07
N LEU A 190 12.22 -4.20 -13.41
CA LEU A 190 13.18 -5.24 -13.06
C LEU A 190 13.41 -6.23 -14.23
N PRO A 191 14.66 -6.44 -14.70
CA PRO A 191 14.99 -7.48 -15.67
C PRO A 191 14.79 -8.89 -15.09
N MET A 192 14.17 -9.79 -15.86
CA MET A 192 13.80 -11.11 -15.37
C MET A 192 15.01 -12.02 -15.09
N ASP A 193 16.09 -11.89 -15.86
CA ASP A 193 17.30 -12.71 -15.65
C ASP A 193 17.96 -12.36 -14.30
N ASP A 194 18.08 -11.07 -13.96
CA ASP A 194 18.61 -10.63 -12.67
C ASP A 194 17.71 -11.08 -11.51
N PHE A 195 16.39 -11.04 -11.71
CA PHE A 195 15.45 -11.53 -10.72
C PHE A 195 15.68 -13.02 -10.39
N LEU A 196 15.90 -13.88 -11.38
CA LEU A 196 16.11 -15.31 -11.14
C LEU A 196 17.39 -15.60 -10.34
N LEU A 197 18.46 -14.82 -10.53
CA LEU A 197 19.67 -14.92 -9.71
C LEU A 197 19.34 -14.62 -8.23
N LEU A 198 18.60 -13.56 -7.99
CA LEU A 198 18.17 -13.18 -6.64
C LEU A 198 17.21 -14.21 -6.03
N TYR A 199 16.26 -14.70 -6.84
CA TYR A 199 15.32 -15.74 -6.43
C TYR A 199 16.03 -16.99 -5.91
N ASN A 200 17.02 -17.51 -6.62
CA ASN A 200 17.77 -18.69 -6.23
C ASN A 200 18.54 -18.52 -4.91
N LYS A 201 18.94 -17.29 -4.60
CA LYS A 201 19.63 -16.96 -3.34
C LYS A 201 18.68 -16.94 -2.13
N TYR A 202 17.46 -16.39 -2.29
CA TYR A 202 16.55 -16.11 -1.18
C TYR A 202 15.35 -17.06 -1.10
N ASN A 203 14.98 -17.72 -2.18
CA ASN A 203 13.88 -18.69 -2.31
C ASN A 203 12.58 -18.19 -1.63
N PRO A 204 12.00 -17.06 -2.06
CA PRO A 204 10.86 -16.45 -1.40
C PRO A 204 9.61 -17.32 -1.53
N LYS A 205 8.73 -17.29 -0.52
CA LYS A 205 7.44 -17.97 -0.58
C LYS A 205 6.44 -17.28 -1.50
N TYR A 206 6.55 -15.97 -1.62
CA TYR A 206 5.63 -15.17 -2.44
C TYR A 206 6.39 -14.26 -3.40
N ILE A 207 5.82 -14.08 -4.58
CA ILE A 207 6.25 -13.08 -5.57
C ILE A 207 5.00 -12.29 -5.93
N PHE A 208 5.06 -10.97 -5.77
CA PHE A 208 4.01 -10.05 -6.20
C PHE A 208 4.52 -9.23 -7.38
N ILE A 209 3.82 -9.32 -8.51
CA ILE A 209 4.16 -8.60 -9.74
C ILE A 209 3.03 -7.61 -10.01
N SER A 210 3.36 -6.32 -10.05
CA SER A 210 2.43 -5.29 -10.51
C SER A 210 2.58 -5.09 -12.01
N ILE A 211 1.47 -5.09 -12.74
CA ILE A 211 1.43 -4.84 -14.19
C ILE A 211 0.34 -3.80 -14.46
N VAL A 212 0.74 -2.55 -14.51
CA VAL A 212 -0.16 -1.42 -14.81
C VAL A 212 -0.05 -1.02 -16.27
N TYR A 213 1.15 -0.96 -16.79
CA TYR A 213 1.44 -0.61 -18.17
C TYR A 213 2.13 -1.76 -18.91
N ILE A 214 1.74 -1.98 -20.16
CA ILE A 214 2.34 -2.96 -21.06
C ILE A 214 2.74 -2.23 -22.35
N SER A 215 4.04 -2.10 -22.58
CA SER A 215 4.60 -1.53 -23.80
C SER A 215 4.66 -2.56 -24.95
N ASP A 216 4.92 -3.82 -24.59
CA ASP A 216 5.06 -4.95 -25.50
C ASP A 216 4.45 -6.19 -24.85
N LEU A 217 3.27 -6.60 -25.35
CA LEU A 217 2.50 -7.70 -24.76
C LEU A 217 3.19 -9.06 -24.95
N ASP A 218 3.79 -9.27 -26.11
CA ASP A 218 4.47 -10.56 -26.42
C ASP A 218 5.70 -10.73 -25.53
N LYS A 219 6.47 -9.66 -25.35
CA LYS A 219 7.61 -9.68 -24.45
C LYS A 219 7.20 -9.97 -23.01
N ILE A 220 6.16 -9.31 -22.51
CA ILE A 220 5.64 -9.51 -21.14
C ILE A 220 5.11 -10.95 -20.96
N ASN A 221 4.36 -11.48 -21.92
CA ASN A 221 3.90 -12.87 -21.87
C ASN A 221 5.07 -13.85 -21.86
N ASN A 222 6.10 -13.62 -22.68
CA ASN A 222 7.30 -14.47 -22.74
C ASN A 222 8.08 -14.44 -21.41
N GLU A 223 8.28 -13.25 -20.80
CA GLU A 223 8.94 -13.11 -19.51
C GLU A 223 8.16 -13.81 -18.38
N LEU A 224 6.85 -13.66 -18.35
CA LEU A 224 6.00 -14.31 -17.35
C LEU A 224 5.95 -15.83 -17.55
N ASN A 225 5.84 -16.31 -18.78
CA ASN A 225 5.90 -17.74 -19.08
C ASN A 225 7.25 -18.34 -18.69
N PHE A 226 8.34 -17.63 -18.96
CA PHE A 226 9.69 -18.03 -18.54
C PHE A 226 9.78 -18.13 -17.01
N LEU A 227 9.28 -17.14 -16.27
CA LEU A 227 9.20 -17.16 -14.82
C LEU A 227 8.37 -18.35 -14.32
N CYS A 228 7.15 -18.49 -14.82
CA CYS A 228 6.23 -19.56 -14.41
C CYS A 228 6.81 -20.94 -14.67
N ARG A 229 7.49 -21.14 -15.81
CA ARG A 229 8.19 -22.38 -16.14
C ARG A 229 9.29 -22.72 -15.14
N ASN A 230 10.16 -21.74 -14.82
CA ASN A 230 11.28 -21.95 -13.89
C ASN A 230 10.80 -22.19 -12.45
N LEU A 231 9.63 -21.69 -12.07
CA LEU A 231 9.06 -21.83 -10.74
C LEU A 231 7.96 -22.90 -10.64
N SER A 232 7.66 -23.64 -11.71
CA SER A 232 6.57 -24.62 -11.76
C SER A 232 6.67 -25.75 -10.72
N LYS A 233 7.89 -26.12 -10.32
CA LYS A 233 8.17 -27.17 -9.32
C LYS A 233 8.58 -26.59 -7.96
N LYS A 234 8.48 -25.27 -7.75
CA LYS A 234 8.85 -24.61 -6.50
C LYS A 234 7.63 -24.34 -5.64
N ASN A 235 7.82 -24.27 -4.34
CA ASN A 235 6.76 -23.90 -3.40
C ASN A 235 6.64 -22.38 -3.27
N THR A 236 6.58 -21.68 -4.40
CA THR A 236 6.46 -20.23 -4.46
C THR A 236 5.13 -19.87 -5.11
N THR A 237 4.37 -18.99 -4.47
CA THR A 237 3.12 -18.46 -5.01
C THR A 237 3.39 -17.17 -5.78
N ILE A 238 3.13 -17.17 -7.08
CA ILE A 238 3.20 -15.99 -7.94
C ILE A 238 1.83 -15.30 -7.92
N ILE A 239 1.80 -14.01 -7.60
CA ILE A 239 0.60 -13.19 -7.51
C ILE A 239 0.77 -12.01 -8.45
N ILE A 240 -0.16 -11.83 -9.37
CA ILE A 240 -0.11 -10.78 -10.39
C ILE A 240 -1.30 -9.85 -10.20
N LYS A 241 -1.07 -8.52 -10.18
CA LYS A 241 -2.11 -7.51 -10.04
C LYS A 241 -1.82 -6.31 -10.94
N GLY A 242 -2.88 -5.69 -11.44
CA GLY A 242 -2.81 -4.44 -12.19
C GLY A 242 -3.77 -4.41 -13.38
N SER A 243 -3.98 -3.24 -13.97
CA SER A 243 -4.88 -3.03 -15.12
C SER A 243 -4.43 -3.78 -16.38
N GLY A 244 -3.14 -4.05 -16.53
CA GLY A 244 -2.58 -4.80 -17.65
C GLY A 244 -2.90 -6.29 -17.62
N THR A 245 -3.29 -6.85 -16.47
CA THR A 245 -3.48 -8.31 -16.32
C THR A 245 -4.57 -8.90 -17.23
N SER A 246 -5.56 -8.11 -17.63
CA SER A 246 -6.63 -8.56 -18.54
C SER A 246 -6.17 -8.87 -19.96
N LYS A 247 -4.96 -8.43 -20.34
CA LYS A 247 -4.37 -8.65 -21.67
C LYS A 247 -3.45 -9.87 -21.71
N LEU A 248 -3.09 -10.43 -20.53
CA LEU A 248 -2.13 -11.53 -20.44
C LEU A 248 -2.68 -12.82 -21.04
N ASN A 249 -1.83 -13.52 -21.78
CA ASN A 249 -2.09 -14.86 -22.29
C ASN A 249 -0.91 -15.76 -21.92
N LEU A 250 -1.06 -16.54 -20.83
CA LEU A 250 0.01 -17.33 -20.25
C LEU A 250 -0.26 -18.84 -20.39
N ASP A 251 0.77 -19.61 -20.78
CA ASP A 251 0.70 -21.05 -20.98
C ASP A 251 0.64 -21.82 -19.65
N TYR A 252 1.27 -21.26 -18.60
CA TYR A 252 1.36 -21.87 -17.27
C TYR A 252 0.27 -21.33 -16.35
N LYS A 253 -0.19 -22.19 -15.41
CA LYS A 253 -1.26 -21.86 -14.45
C LYS A 253 -0.79 -21.78 -12.99
N ASN A 254 0.52 -21.74 -12.75
CA ASN A 254 1.10 -21.67 -11.40
C ASN A 254 1.20 -20.21 -10.87
N TYR A 255 0.26 -19.37 -11.24
CA TYR A 255 0.11 -18.00 -10.77
C TYR A 255 -1.33 -17.71 -10.36
N LYS A 256 -1.53 -16.62 -9.65
CA LYS A 256 -2.85 -16.12 -9.24
C LYS A 256 -3.00 -14.66 -9.67
N ILE A 257 -3.98 -14.35 -10.49
CA ILE A 257 -4.37 -12.97 -10.76
C ILE A 257 -5.34 -12.50 -9.68
N VAL A 258 -5.08 -11.32 -9.11
CA VAL A 258 -5.93 -10.69 -8.11
C VAL A 258 -6.42 -9.32 -8.59
N ASN A 259 -7.72 -9.08 -8.46
CA ASN A 259 -8.34 -7.84 -8.92
C ASN A 259 -8.39 -6.76 -7.81
N SER A 260 -8.11 -7.14 -6.54
CA SER A 260 -8.15 -6.22 -5.42
C SER A 260 -7.06 -6.55 -4.39
N PHE A 261 -6.68 -5.59 -3.57
CA PHE A 261 -5.79 -5.82 -2.44
C PHE A 261 -6.46 -6.69 -1.36
N LYS A 262 -7.80 -6.67 -1.27
CA LYS A 262 -8.55 -7.60 -0.43
C LYS A 262 -8.33 -9.05 -0.86
N SER A 263 -8.45 -9.37 -2.16
CA SER A 263 -8.18 -10.73 -2.66
C SER A 263 -6.70 -11.11 -2.52
N PHE A 264 -5.78 -10.17 -2.70
CA PHE A 264 -4.36 -10.38 -2.40
C PHE A 264 -4.13 -10.76 -0.93
N ARG A 265 -4.67 -9.98 0.01
CA ARG A 265 -4.60 -10.28 1.45
C ARG A 265 -5.15 -11.66 1.78
N ASN A 266 -6.28 -12.07 1.19
CA ASN A 266 -6.88 -13.38 1.45
C ASN A 266 -5.93 -14.54 1.07
N ILE A 267 -5.14 -14.40 0.00
CA ILE A 267 -4.12 -15.41 -0.37
C ILE A 267 -3.03 -15.55 0.71
N LEU A 268 -2.67 -14.46 1.39
CA LEU A 268 -1.63 -14.49 2.42
C LEU A 268 -2.12 -15.03 3.76
N CYS A 269 -3.45 -15.01 3.98
CA CYS A 269 -4.09 -15.48 5.22
C CYS A 269 -4.62 -16.91 5.11
N SER A 270 -4.62 -17.50 3.91
CA SER A 270 -4.98 -18.91 3.65
C SER A 270 -3.78 -19.83 3.88
#